data_a927e47c07a183f261695d8376ba61f7
#
_entry.id   a927e47c07a183f261695d8376ba61f7
#
_cell.length_a   1.000
_cell.length_b   1.000
_cell.length_c   1.000
_cell.angle_alpha   90.00
_cell.angle_beta   90.00
_cell.angle_gamma   90.00
#
_symmetry.space_group_name_H-M   'P 1'
#
loop_
_entity.id
_entity.type
_entity.pdbx_description
1 polymer ?
#
loop_
_entity_poly.entity_id
_entity_poly.type
_entity_poly.pdbx_seq_one_letter_code
_entity_poly.pdbx_strand_id
1 'polypeptide(L)'
;LGIWVYQTTGSVLQFALISLAFVLPRLVSAPFAGVLVDRWPRRRVMLLSDCAHALLMSFVLLLAYRGELQSWHLYWITALGTVVGSFQQPAYQASLPQLLPAAQLGRANGLVDLAQGVAQLAAPLGGGLLLVWVGLPGIVLLDLLTFFVALVTLLLVKMPPLVSAPAHSAPPTLAWRQELWTGWRFIRQDRGLLALMLYIAVTVFLIGFAQVLTPPLILSLGNEAKLGLILTIGGIGMLIGGVVMSAWGGPRPRIYGLLIFDLLVVVAMVLAALTTALPALALAAFLFFVGLPISRSSAQSIWQSKVPPQYQGRVFATRDMLAISATPLAYLVAGPLADYFFQPLLRQGGPLAATVGEWIGVGPGRGIALLFLVLALLFLLINLIAWRTPALRHVEE
;
A
#
# COMPACT_ATOMS: atom_id res chain seq x y z
N LEU A 1 -11.48 9.55 -2.19
CA LEU A 1 -12.31 9.58 -0.97
C LEU A 1 -11.50 10.11 0.23
N GLY A 2 -10.32 9.55 0.55
CA GLY A 2 -9.52 9.98 1.71
C GLY A 2 -9.16 11.45 1.71
N ILE A 3 -8.74 12.02 0.58
CA ILE A 3 -8.44 13.45 0.43
C ILE A 3 -9.65 14.31 0.79
N TRP A 4 -10.82 13.96 0.27
CA TRP A 4 -12.06 14.67 0.58
C TRP A 4 -12.40 14.64 2.08
N VAL A 5 -12.22 13.49 2.74
CA VAL A 5 -12.43 13.39 4.19
C VAL A 5 -11.47 14.29 4.97
N TYR A 6 -10.19 14.31 4.59
CA TYR A 6 -9.24 15.19 5.25
C TYR A 6 -9.57 16.68 5.05
N GLN A 7 -9.97 17.07 3.85
CA GLN A 7 -10.36 18.45 3.53
C GLN A 7 -11.59 18.91 4.32
N THR A 8 -12.59 18.04 4.46
CA THR A 8 -13.84 18.39 5.16
C THR A 8 -13.71 18.38 6.68
N THR A 9 -12.79 17.57 7.22
CA THR A 9 -12.68 17.34 8.68
C THR A 9 -11.40 17.93 9.30
N GLY A 10 -10.35 18.12 8.50
CA GLY A 10 -9.02 18.51 8.99
C GLY A 10 -8.32 17.45 9.87
N SER A 11 -8.91 16.28 10.05
CA SER A 11 -8.47 15.24 10.98
C SER A 11 -7.65 14.16 10.30
N VAL A 12 -6.41 13.98 10.75
CA VAL A 12 -5.53 12.89 10.32
C VAL A 12 -6.08 11.53 10.75
N LEU A 13 -6.74 11.47 11.93
CA LEU A 13 -7.41 10.27 12.39
C LEU A 13 -8.49 9.82 11.41
N GLN A 14 -9.34 10.72 10.93
CA GLN A 14 -10.40 10.37 9.98
C GLN A 14 -9.83 9.93 8.62
N PHE A 15 -8.74 10.54 8.17
CA PHE A 15 -8.00 10.07 7.00
C PHE A 15 -7.40 8.66 7.21
N ALA A 16 -6.80 8.41 8.38
CA ALA A 16 -6.25 7.11 8.73
C ALA A 16 -7.33 6.02 8.82
N LEU A 17 -8.52 6.34 9.33
CA LEU A 17 -9.67 5.41 9.36
C LEU A 17 -10.13 4.99 7.96
N ILE A 18 -10.13 5.90 6.96
CA ILE A 18 -10.41 5.51 5.56
C ILE A 18 -9.33 4.58 5.02
N SER A 19 -8.06 4.88 5.31
CA SER A 19 -6.94 4.03 4.90
C SER A 19 -7.01 2.65 5.55
N LEU A 20 -7.43 2.60 6.82
CA LEU A 20 -7.69 1.35 7.54
C LEU A 20 -8.87 0.57 6.93
N ALA A 21 -9.97 1.27 6.60
CA ALA A 21 -11.13 0.68 5.93
C ALA A 21 -10.81 0.11 4.54
N PHE A 22 -9.73 0.56 3.91
CA PHE A 22 -9.20 -0.01 2.67
C PHE A 22 -8.32 -1.25 2.91
N VAL A 23 -7.44 -1.24 3.93
CA VAL A 23 -6.44 -2.30 4.12
C VAL A 23 -6.96 -3.47 4.93
N LEU A 24 -7.67 -3.21 6.03
CA LEU A 24 -8.11 -4.25 6.97
C LEU A 24 -9.10 -5.25 6.36
N PRO A 25 -10.17 -4.82 5.64
CA PRO A 25 -11.09 -5.76 5.00
C PRO A 25 -10.42 -6.61 3.93
N ARG A 26 -9.44 -6.07 3.20
CA ARG A 26 -8.67 -6.81 2.21
C ARG A 26 -7.86 -7.94 2.86
N LEU A 27 -7.21 -7.66 3.98
CA LEU A 27 -6.44 -8.66 4.72
C LEU A 27 -7.32 -9.83 5.17
N VAL A 28 -8.55 -9.52 5.65
CA VAL A 28 -9.50 -10.53 6.12
C VAL A 28 -10.14 -11.29 4.96
N SER A 29 -10.53 -10.60 3.88
CA SER A 29 -11.30 -11.21 2.77
C SER A 29 -10.44 -11.98 1.76
N ALA A 30 -9.15 -11.64 1.60
CA ALA A 30 -8.29 -12.25 0.58
C ALA A 30 -8.20 -13.79 0.64
N PRO A 31 -8.06 -14.45 1.82
CA PRO A 31 -8.05 -15.91 1.89
C PRO A 31 -9.36 -16.55 1.42
N PHE A 32 -10.49 -15.91 1.72
CA PHE A 32 -11.81 -16.40 1.33
C PHE A 32 -12.08 -16.16 -0.16
N ALA A 33 -11.56 -15.07 -0.71
CA ALA A 33 -11.70 -14.70 -2.10
C ALA A 33 -11.10 -15.77 -3.03
N GLY A 34 -9.90 -16.27 -2.73
CA GLY A 34 -9.26 -17.33 -3.53
C GLY A 34 -10.14 -18.59 -3.61
N VAL A 35 -10.61 -19.08 -2.46
CA VAL A 35 -11.45 -20.28 -2.40
C VAL A 35 -12.78 -20.12 -3.15
N LEU A 36 -13.42 -18.94 -3.04
CA LEU A 36 -14.69 -18.68 -3.70
C LEU A 36 -14.53 -18.59 -5.23
N VAL A 37 -13.49 -17.91 -5.68
CA VAL A 37 -13.17 -17.72 -7.11
C VAL A 37 -12.88 -19.05 -7.79
N ASP A 38 -12.28 -20.03 -7.09
CA ASP A 38 -12.05 -21.36 -7.63
C ASP A 38 -13.33 -22.18 -7.81
N ARG A 39 -14.39 -21.89 -7.04
CA ARG A 39 -15.67 -22.63 -7.05
C ARG A 39 -16.75 -22.00 -7.93
N TRP A 40 -16.68 -20.69 -8.13
CA TRP A 40 -17.72 -19.94 -8.84
C TRP A 40 -17.28 -19.61 -10.27
N PRO A 41 -18.24 -19.50 -11.23
CA PRO A 41 -17.92 -19.04 -12.58
C PRO A 41 -17.27 -17.64 -12.52
N ARG A 42 -16.02 -17.55 -12.94
CA ARG A 42 -15.19 -16.33 -12.83
C ARG A 42 -15.88 -15.10 -13.38
N ARG A 43 -16.59 -15.26 -14.52
CA ARG A 43 -17.41 -14.20 -15.12
C ARG A 43 -18.47 -13.67 -14.16
N ARG A 44 -19.16 -14.57 -13.44
CA ARG A 44 -20.19 -14.14 -12.45
C ARG A 44 -19.57 -13.40 -11.27
N VAL A 45 -18.42 -13.85 -10.79
CA VAL A 45 -17.70 -13.17 -9.71
C VAL A 45 -17.33 -11.75 -10.15
N MET A 46 -16.75 -11.59 -11.34
CA MET A 46 -16.38 -10.27 -11.88
C MET A 46 -17.60 -9.38 -12.08
N LEU A 47 -18.69 -9.88 -12.71
CA LEU A 47 -19.93 -9.13 -12.91
C LEU A 47 -20.56 -8.68 -11.59
N LEU A 48 -20.65 -9.57 -10.60
CA LEU A 48 -21.19 -9.23 -9.28
C LEU A 48 -20.31 -8.20 -8.57
N SER A 49 -18.99 -8.30 -8.70
CA SER A 49 -18.07 -7.33 -8.14
C SER A 49 -18.21 -5.95 -8.79
N ASP A 50 -18.28 -5.89 -10.11
CA ASP A 50 -18.47 -4.63 -10.84
C ASP A 50 -19.83 -3.99 -10.52
N CYS A 51 -20.90 -4.77 -10.51
CA CYS A 51 -22.25 -4.29 -10.12
C CYS A 51 -22.26 -3.77 -8.67
N ALA A 52 -21.64 -4.49 -7.74
CA ALA A 52 -21.58 -4.06 -6.34
C ALA A 52 -20.79 -2.76 -6.17
N HIS A 53 -19.65 -2.60 -6.86
CA HIS A 53 -18.88 -1.35 -6.87
C HIS A 53 -19.69 -0.20 -7.47
N ALA A 54 -20.36 -0.42 -8.61
CA ALA A 54 -21.19 0.58 -9.24
C ALA A 54 -22.35 1.04 -8.32
N LEU A 55 -22.98 0.11 -7.59
CA LEU A 55 -24.02 0.43 -6.59
C LEU A 55 -23.45 1.28 -5.45
N LEU A 56 -22.27 0.91 -4.90
CA LEU A 56 -21.62 1.66 -3.83
C LEU A 56 -21.26 3.09 -4.30
N MET A 57 -20.72 3.24 -5.51
CA MET A 57 -20.38 4.54 -6.06
C MET A 57 -21.62 5.36 -6.42
N SER A 58 -22.70 4.74 -6.92
CA SER A 58 -23.98 5.41 -7.16
C SER A 58 -24.58 5.94 -5.84
N PHE A 59 -24.41 5.20 -4.74
CA PHE A 59 -24.86 5.65 -3.42
C PHE A 59 -24.03 6.86 -2.92
N VAL A 60 -22.70 6.86 -3.13
CA VAL A 60 -21.86 8.04 -2.85
C VAL A 60 -22.33 9.25 -3.66
N LEU A 61 -22.61 9.06 -4.95
CA LEU A 61 -23.05 10.14 -5.84
C LEU A 61 -24.39 10.72 -5.37
N LEU A 62 -25.34 9.86 -5.01
CA LEU A 62 -26.65 10.27 -4.48
C LEU A 62 -26.52 11.11 -3.21
N LEU A 63 -25.72 10.65 -2.25
CA LEU A 63 -25.48 11.37 -1.00
C LEU A 63 -24.77 12.70 -1.23
N ALA A 64 -23.81 12.73 -2.17
CA ALA A 64 -23.10 13.95 -2.53
C ALA A 64 -24.05 14.99 -3.16
N TYR A 65 -24.93 14.58 -4.06
CA TYR A 65 -25.94 15.49 -4.66
C TYR A 65 -26.97 15.98 -3.65
N ARG A 66 -27.33 15.18 -2.64
CA ARG A 66 -28.23 15.61 -1.57
C ARG A 66 -27.57 16.49 -0.51
N GLY A 67 -26.24 16.63 -0.55
CA GLY A 67 -25.48 17.32 0.49
C GLY A 67 -25.44 16.58 1.84
N GLU A 68 -25.81 15.30 1.86
CA GLU A 68 -25.91 14.44 3.06
C GLU A 68 -24.66 13.56 3.25
N LEU A 69 -23.64 13.70 2.38
CA LEU A 69 -22.43 12.89 2.44
C LEU A 69 -21.61 13.20 3.69
N GLN A 70 -21.39 12.20 4.52
CA GLN A 70 -20.58 12.28 5.74
C GLN A 70 -19.43 11.28 5.68
N SER A 71 -18.37 11.54 6.46
CA SER A 71 -17.16 10.71 6.48
C SER A 71 -17.44 9.24 6.83
N TRP A 72 -18.36 8.97 7.74
CA TRP A 72 -18.70 7.59 8.14
C TRP A 72 -19.35 6.77 7.01
N HIS A 73 -20.07 7.40 6.09
CA HIS A 73 -20.57 6.71 4.89
C HIS A 73 -19.41 6.17 4.08
N LEU A 74 -18.35 6.99 3.92
CA LEU A 74 -17.18 6.63 3.13
C LEU A 74 -16.36 5.50 3.76
N TYR A 75 -16.33 5.38 5.10
CA TYR A 75 -15.67 4.26 5.77
C TYR A 75 -16.32 2.92 5.39
N TRP A 76 -17.64 2.84 5.49
CA TRP A 76 -18.37 1.62 5.12
C TRP A 76 -18.30 1.30 3.64
N ILE A 77 -18.45 2.32 2.79
CA ILE A 77 -18.38 2.17 1.33
C ILE A 77 -16.99 1.69 0.92
N THR A 78 -15.93 2.28 1.48
CA THR A 78 -14.54 1.86 1.23
C THR A 78 -14.31 0.43 1.72
N ALA A 79 -14.77 0.08 2.91
CA ALA A 79 -14.61 -1.26 3.46
C ALA A 79 -15.34 -2.32 2.60
N LEU A 80 -16.61 -2.08 2.27
CA LEU A 80 -17.40 -2.97 1.41
C LEU A 80 -16.81 -3.06 0.00
N GLY A 81 -16.43 -1.93 -0.59
CA GLY A 81 -15.77 -1.90 -1.90
C GLY A 81 -14.47 -2.70 -1.92
N THR A 82 -13.69 -2.62 -0.83
CA THR A 82 -12.45 -3.40 -0.69
C THR A 82 -12.71 -4.90 -0.59
N VAL A 83 -13.73 -5.31 0.18
CA VAL A 83 -14.15 -6.72 0.24
C VAL A 83 -14.53 -7.21 -1.16
N VAL A 84 -15.39 -6.46 -1.87
CA VAL A 84 -15.81 -6.81 -3.24
C VAL A 84 -14.62 -6.88 -4.18
N GLY A 85 -13.70 -5.90 -4.14
CA GLY A 85 -12.51 -5.86 -4.99
C GLY A 85 -11.53 -7.01 -4.72
N SER A 86 -11.52 -7.57 -3.51
CA SER A 86 -10.67 -8.71 -3.19
C SER A 86 -11.07 -10.00 -3.93
N PHE A 87 -12.31 -10.12 -4.42
CA PHE A 87 -12.77 -11.23 -5.27
C PHE A 87 -12.49 -10.97 -6.75
N GLN A 88 -12.56 -9.73 -7.19
CA GLN A 88 -12.42 -9.37 -8.61
C GLN A 88 -11.01 -9.65 -9.14
N GLN A 89 -9.97 -9.25 -8.42
CA GLN A 89 -8.57 -9.39 -8.85
C GLN A 89 -8.18 -10.85 -9.09
N PRO A 90 -8.41 -11.81 -8.14
CA PRO A 90 -8.13 -13.23 -8.39
C PRO A 90 -8.97 -13.82 -9.51
N ALA A 91 -10.26 -13.43 -9.63
CA ALA A 91 -11.13 -13.91 -10.71
C ALA A 91 -10.60 -13.47 -12.08
N TYR A 92 -10.16 -12.23 -12.21
CA TYR A 92 -9.54 -11.70 -13.43
C TYR A 92 -8.27 -12.45 -13.78
N GLN A 93 -7.31 -12.56 -12.85
CA GLN A 93 -6.05 -13.28 -13.07
C GLN A 93 -6.25 -14.73 -13.46
N ALA A 94 -7.20 -15.40 -12.80
CA ALA A 94 -7.53 -16.78 -13.10
C ALA A 94 -8.27 -16.97 -14.46
N SER A 95 -8.90 -15.92 -15.01
CA SER A 95 -9.58 -15.97 -16.30
C SER A 95 -8.61 -15.92 -17.49
N LEU A 96 -7.44 -15.29 -17.36
CA LEU A 96 -6.48 -15.11 -18.46
C LEU A 96 -6.03 -16.42 -19.10
N PRO A 97 -5.67 -17.49 -18.34
CA PRO A 97 -5.28 -18.77 -18.94
C PRO A 97 -6.44 -19.52 -19.64
N GLN A 98 -7.69 -19.13 -19.38
CA GLN A 98 -8.86 -19.70 -20.05
C GLN A 98 -9.20 -19.01 -21.37
N LEU A 99 -8.78 -17.76 -21.50
CA LEU A 99 -9.07 -16.92 -22.67
C LEU A 99 -7.95 -16.91 -23.69
N LEU A 100 -6.71 -17.21 -23.26
CA LEU A 100 -5.51 -17.05 -24.08
C LEU A 100 -4.69 -18.34 -24.15
N PRO A 101 -4.10 -18.66 -25.32
CA PRO A 101 -3.12 -19.72 -25.45
C PRO A 101 -1.90 -19.48 -24.54
N ALA A 102 -1.28 -20.55 -24.03
CA ALA A 102 -0.12 -20.47 -23.13
C ALA A 102 1.01 -19.58 -23.67
N ALA A 103 1.25 -19.59 -24.99
CA ALA A 103 2.26 -18.75 -25.64
C ALA A 103 1.99 -17.23 -25.52
N GLN A 104 0.75 -16.81 -25.29
CA GLN A 104 0.36 -15.40 -25.18
C GLN A 104 0.23 -14.91 -23.73
N LEU A 105 0.27 -15.80 -22.74
CA LEU A 105 0.08 -15.44 -21.33
C LEU A 105 1.15 -14.47 -20.82
N GLY A 106 2.41 -14.65 -21.24
CA GLY A 106 3.50 -13.74 -20.89
C GLY A 106 3.24 -12.30 -21.37
N ARG A 107 2.76 -12.16 -22.63
CA ARG A 107 2.41 -10.86 -23.19
C ARG A 107 1.21 -10.24 -22.50
N ALA A 108 0.18 -11.03 -22.18
CA ALA A 108 -1.00 -10.56 -21.49
C ALA A 108 -0.68 -10.06 -20.07
N ASN A 109 0.10 -10.83 -19.30
CA ASN A 109 0.56 -10.42 -17.97
C ASN A 109 1.40 -9.15 -18.04
N GLY A 110 2.32 -9.05 -19.01
CA GLY A 110 3.10 -7.84 -19.24
C GLY A 110 2.25 -6.59 -19.52
N LEU A 111 1.16 -6.73 -20.29
CA LEU A 111 0.20 -5.63 -20.52
C LEU A 111 -0.58 -5.25 -19.24
N VAL A 112 -0.93 -6.22 -18.41
CA VAL A 112 -1.58 -5.97 -17.11
C VAL A 112 -0.64 -5.21 -16.18
N ASP A 113 0.63 -5.66 -16.08
CA ASP A 113 1.63 -5.01 -15.25
C ASP A 113 1.94 -3.58 -15.74
N LEU A 114 2.02 -3.40 -17.08
CA LEU A 114 2.18 -2.08 -17.68
C LEU A 114 0.98 -1.16 -17.34
N ALA A 115 -0.24 -1.64 -17.47
CA ALA A 115 -1.44 -0.88 -17.14
C ALA A 115 -1.47 -0.49 -15.65
N GLN A 116 -1.08 -1.39 -14.76
CA GLN A 116 -0.97 -1.10 -13.32
C GLN A 116 0.13 -0.06 -13.04
N GLY A 117 1.29 -0.17 -13.69
CA GLY A 117 2.37 0.79 -13.59
C GLY A 117 1.96 2.19 -14.05
N VAL A 118 1.30 2.29 -15.21
CA VAL A 118 0.74 3.56 -15.72
C VAL A 118 -0.32 4.12 -14.76
N ALA A 119 -1.20 3.29 -14.23
CA ALA A 119 -2.21 3.72 -13.27
C ALA A 119 -1.58 4.27 -11.98
N GLN A 120 -0.55 3.62 -11.45
CA GLN A 120 0.16 4.11 -10.25
C GLN A 120 0.84 5.47 -10.46
N LEU A 121 1.30 5.76 -11.67
CA LEU A 121 1.90 7.07 -12.01
C LEU A 121 0.84 8.13 -12.28
N ALA A 122 -0.18 7.79 -13.07
CA ALA A 122 -1.18 8.73 -13.53
C ALA A 122 -2.25 9.05 -12.47
N ALA A 123 -2.61 8.08 -11.62
CA ALA A 123 -3.71 8.23 -10.67
C ALA A 123 -3.50 9.34 -9.62
N PRO A 124 -2.32 9.52 -9.01
CA PRO A 124 -2.13 10.59 -8.03
C PRO A 124 -2.27 11.99 -8.64
N LEU A 125 -1.63 12.21 -9.80
CA LEU A 125 -1.72 13.49 -10.51
C LEU A 125 -3.12 13.71 -11.08
N GLY A 126 -3.64 12.72 -11.82
CA GLY A 126 -4.98 12.77 -12.39
C GLY A 126 -6.07 12.95 -11.35
N GLY A 127 -6.00 12.18 -10.25
CA GLY A 127 -6.95 12.29 -9.15
C GLY A 127 -6.90 13.64 -8.44
N GLY A 128 -5.71 14.21 -8.23
CA GLY A 128 -5.54 15.54 -7.66
C GLY A 128 -6.11 16.64 -8.55
N LEU A 129 -5.82 16.61 -9.87
CA LEU A 129 -6.34 17.57 -10.85
C LEU A 129 -7.85 17.45 -11.03
N LEU A 130 -8.36 16.23 -11.17
CA LEU A 130 -9.80 16.00 -11.33
C LEU A 130 -10.59 16.46 -10.10
N LEU A 131 -10.04 16.27 -8.90
CA LEU A 131 -10.71 16.75 -7.68
C LEU A 131 -10.88 18.27 -7.69
N VAL A 132 -9.88 19.00 -8.21
CA VAL A 132 -9.92 20.46 -8.35
C VAL A 132 -10.92 20.90 -9.44
N TRP A 133 -10.97 20.19 -10.59
CA TRP A 133 -11.76 20.62 -11.75
C TRP A 133 -13.22 20.20 -11.68
N VAL A 134 -13.49 18.95 -11.29
CA VAL A 134 -14.85 18.38 -11.33
C VAL A 134 -15.38 17.99 -9.95
N GLY A 135 -14.57 18.14 -8.90
CA GLY A 135 -14.94 17.78 -7.54
C GLY A 135 -15.15 16.28 -7.33
N LEU A 136 -15.56 15.91 -6.12
CA LEU A 136 -15.86 14.51 -5.79
C LEU A 136 -17.01 13.92 -6.64
N PRO A 137 -18.14 14.61 -6.86
CA PRO A 137 -19.22 14.05 -7.68
C PRO A 137 -18.79 13.75 -9.12
N GLY A 138 -17.97 14.63 -9.72
CA GLY A 138 -17.45 14.41 -11.07
C GLY A 138 -16.51 13.21 -11.16
N ILE A 139 -15.64 13.01 -10.17
CA ILE A 139 -14.76 11.83 -10.09
C ILE A 139 -15.61 10.56 -9.99
N VAL A 140 -16.62 10.54 -9.12
CA VAL A 140 -17.50 9.36 -8.94
C VAL A 140 -18.29 9.07 -10.23
N LEU A 141 -18.73 10.11 -10.96
CA LEU A 141 -19.38 9.92 -12.24
C LEU A 141 -18.45 9.31 -13.30
N LEU A 142 -17.20 9.77 -13.38
CA LEU A 142 -16.19 9.17 -14.27
C LEU A 142 -15.91 7.71 -13.91
N ASP A 143 -15.84 7.41 -12.64
CA ASP A 143 -15.65 6.04 -12.14
C ASP A 143 -16.83 5.14 -12.54
N LEU A 144 -18.08 5.60 -12.38
CA LEU A 144 -19.28 4.90 -12.84
C LEU A 144 -19.29 4.65 -14.35
N LEU A 145 -18.80 5.61 -15.15
CA LEU A 145 -18.67 5.42 -16.60
C LEU A 145 -17.66 4.33 -16.95
N THR A 146 -16.52 4.28 -16.23
CA THR A 146 -15.53 3.21 -16.44
C THR A 146 -16.06 1.85 -16.01
N PHE A 147 -16.82 1.75 -14.93
CA PHE A 147 -17.53 0.51 -14.54
C PHE A 147 -18.55 0.07 -15.58
N PHE A 148 -19.31 1.01 -16.17
CA PHE A 148 -20.23 0.68 -17.24
C PHE A 148 -19.52 0.10 -18.47
N VAL A 149 -18.40 0.69 -18.88
CA VAL A 149 -17.57 0.16 -19.99
C VAL A 149 -17.03 -1.24 -19.63
N ALA A 150 -16.55 -1.45 -18.42
CA ALA A 150 -16.06 -2.76 -17.94
C ALA A 150 -17.19 -3.80 -17.96
N LEU A 151 -18.38 -3.45 -17.48
CA LEU A 151 -19.56 -4.31 -17.48
C LEU A 151 -19.96 -4.72 -18.90
N VAL A 152 -20.06 -3.77 -19.81
CA VAL A 152 -20.39 -4.04 -21.23
C VAL A 152 -19.33 -4.96 -21.86
N THR A 153 -18.05 -4.67 -21.63
CA THR A 153 -16.95 -5.49 -22.16
C THR A 153 -17.04 -6.91 -21.64
N LEU A 154 -17.30 -7.09 -20.32
CA LEU A 154 -17.41 -8.41 -19.70
C LEU A 154 -18.67 -9.18 -20.18
N LEU A 155 -19.75 -8.48 -20.54
CA LEU A 155 -20.94 -9.09 -21.14
C LEU A 155 -20.69 -9.54 -22.58
N LEU A 156 -19.84 -8.85 -23.33
CA LEU A 156 -19.50 -9.22 -24.71
C LEU A 156 -18.49 -10.36 -24.79
N VAL A 157 -17.59 -10.51 -23.79
CA VAL A 157 -16.58 -11.57 -23.78
C VAL A 157 -17.23 -12.92 -23.45
N LYS A 158 -17.10 -13.89 -24.35
CA LYS A 158 -17.51 -15.28 -24.11
C LYS A 158 -16.43 -16.00 -23.33
N MET A 159 -16.66 -16.22 -22.04
CA MET A 159 -15.77 -17.05 -21.22
C MET A 159 -16.20 -18.51 -21.31
N PRO A 160 -15.25 -19.46 -21.51
CA PRO A 160 -15.57 -20.88 -21.49
C PRO A 160 -16.10 -21.28 -20.09
N PRO A 161 -16.99 -22.28 -20.01
CA PRO A 161 -17.45 -22.80 -18.73
C PRO A 161 -16.25 -23.37 -17.95
N LEU A 162 -16.34 -23.27 -16.61
CA LEU A 162 -15.34 -23.87 -15.74
C LEU A 162 -15.22 -25.37 -16.06
N VAL A 163 -14.07 -25.79 -16.53
CA VAL A 163 -13.70 -27.21 -16.46
C VAL A 163 -13.35 -27.42 -14.98
N SER A 164 -14.29 -28.02 -14.24
CA SER A 164 -14.09 -28.32 -12.82
C SER A 164 -12.87 -29.23 -12.69
N ALA A 165 -11.76 -28.67 -12.20
CA ALA A 165 -10.68 -29.52 -11.73
C ALA A 165 -11.24 -30.38 -10.59
N PRO A 166 -10.87 -31.69 -10.52
CA PRO A 166 -11.36 -32.56 -9.45
C PRO A 166 -11.04 -31.90 -8.11
N ALA A 167 -12.09 -31.72 -7.31
CA ALA A 167 -11.99 -31.12 -5.99
C ALA A 167 -10.92 -31.87 -5.18
N HIS A 168 -9.81 -31.22 -4.92
CA HIS A 168 -8.85 -31.72 -3.95
C HIS A 168 -9.56 -31.76 -2.60
N SER A 169 -9.76 -32.95 -2.09
CA SER A 169 -10.64 -33.36 -1.01
C SER A 169 -10.09 -33.05 0.40
N ALA A 170 -9.56 -31.86 0.64
CA ALA A 170 -9.24 -31.41 1.99
C ALA A 170 -10.04 -30.14 2.33
N PRO A 171 -10.65 -30.06 3.53
CA PRO A 171 -11.30 -28.82 3.96
C PRO A 171 -10.26 -27.70 4.05
N PRO A 172 -10.48 -26.56 3.38
CA PRO A 172 -9.46 -25.49 3.24
C PRO A 172 -9.02 -24.89 4.57
N THR A 173 -9.83 -25.02 5.59
CA THR A 173 -9.65 -24.35 6.89
C THR A 173 -8.58 -24.99 7.80
N LEU A 174 -8.25 -26.26 7.61
CA LEU A 174 -7.20 -26.92 8.40
C LEU A 174 -5.85 -26.89 7.70
N ALA A 175 -5.83 -26.92 6.36
CA ALA A 175 -4.60 -26.95 5.58
C ALA A 175 -3.79 -25.64 5.70
N TRP A 176 -4.43 -24.46 5.57
CA TRP A 176 -3.73 -23.18 5.63
C TRP A 176 -3.10 -22.89 7.00
N ARG A 177 -3.75 -23.29 8.10
CA ARG A 177 -3.17 -23.13 9.45
C ARG A 177 -1.92 -23.99 9.62
N GLN A 178 -1.94 -25.23 9.14
CA GLN A 178 -0.77 -26.11 9.17
C GLN A 178 0.35 -25.58 8.27
N GLU A 179 0.02 -25.04 7.10
CA GLU A 179 0.98 -24.44 6.18
C GLU A 179 1.65 -23.19 6.74
N LEU A 180 0.88 -22.27 7.35
CA LEU A 180 1.41 -21.09 8.03
C LEU A 180 2.27 -21.50 9.24
N TRP A 181 1.84 -22.51 10.02
CA TRP A 181 2.62 -23.00 11.15
C TRP A 181 3.94 -23.63 10.69
N THR A 182 3.93 -24.33 9.57
CA THR A 182 5.15 -24.90 8.97
C THR A 182 6.08 -23.79 8.50
N GLY A 183 5.57 -22.75 7.83
CA GLY A 183 6.34 -21.57 7.44
C GLY A 183 6.94 -20.84 8.64
N TRP A 184 6.16 -20.61 9.69
CA TRP A 184 6.61 -20.00 10.94
C TRP A 184 7.71 -20.82 11.64
N ARG A 185 7.52 -22.14 11.74
CA ARG A 185 8.51 -23.03 12.33
C ARG A 185 9.84 -23.01 11.58
N PHE A 186 9.79 -22.97 10.25
CA PHE A 186 10.98 -22.85 9.42
C PHE A 186 11.73 -21.53 9.69
N ILE A 187 11.02 -20.39 9.69
CA ILE A 187 11.61 -19.08 9.94
C ILE A 187 12.25 -19.03 11.35
N ARG A 188 11.59 -19.59 12.37
CA ARG A 188 12.07 -19.56 13.75
C ARG A 188 13.31 -20.41 13.98
N GLN A 189 13.56 -21.43 13.15
CA GLN A 189 14.75 -22.29 13.26
C GLN A 189 16.03 -21.58 12.78
N ASP A 190 15.91 -20.65 11.85
CA ASP A 190 17.02 -19.85 11.33
C ASP A 190 17.01 -18.44 11.97
N ARG A 191 18.04 -18.16 12.78
CA ARG A 191 18.18 -16.86 13.48
C ARG A 191 18.32 -15.68 12.50
N GLY A 192 18.94 -15.88 11.34
CA GLY A 192 19.09 -14.88 10.30
C GLY A 192 17.77 -14.53 9.65
N LEU A 193 16.98 -15.54 9.26
CA LEU A 193 15.66 -15.35 8.69
C LEU A 193 14.66 -14.74 9.68
N LEU A 194 14.71 -15.14 10.95
CA LEU A 194 13.89 -14.55 12.01
C LEU A 194 14.23 -13.07 12.22
N ALA A 195 15.52 -12.73 12.30
CA ALA A 195 15.98 -11.35 12.45
C ALA A 195 15.59 -10.50 11.22
N LEU A 196 15.73 -11.04 10.00
CA LEU A 196 15.31 -10.39 8.76
C LEU A 196 13.79 -10.15 8.73
N MET A 197 13.00 -11.13 9.15
CA MET A 197 11.54 -10.99 9.21
C MET A 197 11.12 -9.91 10.22
N LEU A 198 11.71 -9.89 11.41
CA LEU A 198 11.43 -8.87 12.43
C LEU A 198 11.82 -7.47 11.93
N TYR A 199 13.00 -7.34 11.30
CA TYR A 199 13.43 -6.10 10.69
C TYR A 199 12.41 -5.61 9.65
N ILE A 200 12.01 -6.47 8.70
CA ILE A 200 11.01 -6.14 7.67
C ILE A 200 9.67 -5.77 8.31
N ALA A 201 9.19 -6.50 9.31
CA ALA A 201 7.92 -6.20 9.98
C ALA A 201 7.93 -4.80 10.63
N VAL A 202 9.02 -4.44 11.30
CA VAL A 202 9.16 -3.12 11.93
C VAL A 202 9.32 -2.01 10.87
N THR A 203 10.11 -2.22 9.82
CA THR A 203 10.27 -1.22 8.76
C THR A 203 8.97 -1.03 7.97
N VAL A 204 8.20 -2.08 7.68
CA VAL A 204 6.86 -1.98 7.08
C VAL A 204 5.89 -1.21 7.97
N PHE A 205 5.96 -1.42 9.29
CA PHE A 205 5.18 -0.64 10.26
C PHE A 205 5.51 0.86 10.18
N LEU A 206 6.80 1.23 10.22
CA LEU A 206 7.24 2.63 10.12
C LEU A 206 6.91 3.25 8.76
N ILE A 207 7.08 2.51 7.67
CA ILE A 207 6.68 2.95 6.32
C ILE A 207 5.16 3.16 6.25
N GLY A 208 4.36 2.32 6.94
CA GLY A 208 2.92 2.49 7.05
C GLY A 208 2.52 3.85 7.64
N PHE A 209 3.21 4.33 8.68
CA PHE A 209 3.02 5.70 9.18
C PHE A 209 3.31 6.74 8.09
N ALA A 210 4.43 6.63 7.40
CA ALA A 210 4.78 7.57 6.33
C ALA A 210 3.71 7.59 5.23
N GLN A 211 3.18 6.44 4.85
CA GLN A 211 2.14 6.33 3.83
C GLN A 211 0.84 7.05 4.22
N VAL A 212 0.37 6.85 5.45
CA VAL A 212 -0.91 7.44 5.89
C VAL A 212 -0.77 8.92 6.27
N LEU A 213 0.41 9.36 6.71
CA LEU A 213 0.66 10.73 7.16
C LEU A 213 1.11 11.68 6.03
N THR A 214 1.68 11.16 4.93
CA THR A 214 2.16 11.98 3.80
C THR A 214 1.05 12.84 3.17
N PRO A 215 -0.14 12.30 2.81
CA PRO A 215 -1.19 13.13 2.22
C PRO A 215 -1.65 14.25 3.17
N PRO A 216 -1.99 14.01 4.45
CA PRO A 216 -2.32 15.08 5.39
C PRO A 216 -1.21 16.12 5.56
N LEU A 217 0.06 15.71 5.62
CA LEU A 217 1.19 16.63 5.71
C LEU A 217 1.22 17.58 4.51
N ILE A 218 1.14 17.05 3.29
CA ILE A 218 1.23 17.86 2.06
C ILE A 218 -0.01 18.74 1.91
N LEU A 219 -1.22 18.22 2.21
CA LEU A 219 -2.47 18.98 2.14
C LEU A 219 -2.50 20.14 3.15
N SER A 220 -1.89 19.98 4.32
CA SER A 220 -1.76 21.07 5.29
C SER A 220 -0.85 22.21 4.82
N LEU A 221 0.04 21.97 3.85
CA LEU A 221 0.98 22.93 3.26
C LEU A 221 0.55 23.46 1.89
N GLY A 222 -0.49 22.89 1.30
CA GLY A 222 -0.87 23.24 -0.06
C GLY A 222 -2.24 22.75 -0.47
N ASN A 223 -2.35 22.31 -1.70
CA ASN A 223 -3.56 21.81 -2.30
C ASN A 223 -3.35 20.40 -2.93
N GLU A 224 -4.44 19.83 -3.45
CA GLU A 224 -4.49 18.48 -4.02
C GLU A 224 -3.58 18.34 -5.24
N ALA A 225 -3.43 19.40 -6.05
CA ALA A 225 -2.56 19.39 -7.21
C ALA A 225 -1.08 19.21 -6.79
N LYS A 226 -0.66 19.87 -5.70
CA LYS A 226 0.69 19.69 -5.12
C LYS A 226 0.89 18.26 -4.60
N LEU A 227 -0.13 17.70 -3.92
CA LEU A 227 -0.09 16.31 -3.49
C LEU A 227 0.05 15.37 -4.69
N GLY A 228 -0.78 15.55 -5.73
CA GLY A 228 -0.72 14.76 -6.95
C GLY A 228 0.65 14.82 -7.62
N LEU A 229 1.24 16.02 -7.74
CA LEU A 229 2.57 16.22 -8.30
C LEU A 229 3.66 15.50 -7.50
N ILE A 230 3.68 15.64 -6.17
CA ILE A 230 4.65 14.99 -5.29
C ILE A 230 4.56 13.46 -5.40
N LEU A 231 3.34 12.91 -5.37
CA LEU A 231 3.15 11.46 -5.51
C LEU A 231 3.52 10.94 -6.90
N THR A 232 3.30 11.73 -7.96
CA THR A 232 3.74 11.38 -9.32
C THR A 232 5.27 11.35 -9.42
N ILE A 233 5.97 12.34 -8.85
CA ILE A 233 7.44 12.35 -8.78
C ILE A 233 7.95 11.14 -7.98
N GLY A 234 7.27 10.79 -6.87
CA GLY A 234 7.54 9.55 -6.14
C GLY A 234 7.37 8.31 -7.02
N GLY A 235 6.27 8.24 -7.79
CA GLY A 235 6.03 7.14 -8.74
C GLY A 235 7.14 7.00 -9.80
N ILE A 236 7.63 8.13 -10.34
CA ILE A 236 8.80 8.14 -11.22
C ILE A 236 10.04 7.58 -10.49
N GLY A 237 10.25 7.96 -9.23
CA GLY A 237 11.31 7.41 -8.39
C GLY A 237 11.20 5.89 -8.27
N MET A 238 10.00 5.37 -8.03
CA MET A 238 9.75 3.92 -7.95
C MET A 238 10.10 3.18 -9.24
N LEU A 239 9.76 3.74 -10.40
CA LEU A 239 10.15 3.17 -11.71
C LEU A 239 11.66 3.17 -11.88
N ILE A 240 12.33 4.30 -11.60
CA ILE A 240 13.78 4.43 -11.71
C ILE A 240 14.47 3.41 -10.79
N GLY A 241 14.02 3.30 -9.54
CA GLY A 241 14.54 2.31 -8.59
C GLY A 241 14.37 0.86 -9.08
N GLY A 242 13.22 0.55 -9.69
CA GLY A 242 12.96 -0.76 -10.30
C GLY A 242 13.87 -1.03 -11.51
N VAL A 243 14.04 -0.07 -12.40
CA VAL A 243 14.95 -0.18 -13.57
C VAL A 243 16.40 -0.33 -13.11
N VAL A 244 16.85 0.49 -12.16
CA VAL A 244 18.20 0.41 -11.60
C VAL A 244 18.43 -0.97 -11.00
N MET A 245 17.48 -1.47 -10.19
CA MET A 245 17.60 -2.80 -9.59
C MET A 245 17.63 -3.92 -10.63
N SER A 246 16.82 -3.83 -11.67
CA SER A 246 16.80 -4.85 -12.74
C SER A 246 18.07 -4.84 -13.60
N ALA A 247 18.66 -3.68 -13.86
CA ALA A 247 19.88 -3.55 -14.64
C ALA A 247 21.12 -3.92 -13.84
N TRP A 248 21.17 -3.56 -12.56
CA TRP A 248 22.35 -3.76 -11.69
C TRP A 248 22.34 -5.07 -10.92
N GLY A 249 21.14 -5.57 -10.58
CA GLY A 249 20.95 -6.78 -9.77
C GLY A 249 21.19 -6.59 -8.26
N GLY A 250 21.45 -5.36 -7.81
CA GLY A 250 21.71 -4.98 -6.43
C GLY A 250 23.13 -5.28 -5.93
N PRO A 251 23.49 -4.75 -4.75
CA PRO A 251 24.81 -4.98 -4.15
C PRO A 251 24.94 -6.43 -3.63
N ARG A 252 26.17 -6.85 -3.47
CA ARG A 252 26.53 -8.13 -2.83
C ARG A 252 27.48 -7.84 -1.68
N PRO A 253 27.21 -8.36 -0.46
CA PRO A 253 25.98 -9.07 0.00
C PRO A 253 24.71 -8.24 -0.11
N ARG A 254 23.57 -8.90 -0.40
CA ARG A 254 22.27 -8.25 -0.62
C ARG A 254 21.70 -7.57 0.62
N ILE A 255 22.11 -8.01 1.80
CA ILE A 255 21.73 -7.37 3.07
C ILE A 255 22.12 -5.89 3.11
N TYR A 256 23.25 -5.52 2.49
CA TYR A 256 23.64 -4.11 2.38
C TYR A 256 22.73 -3.33 1.43
N GLY A 257 22.18 -3.98 0.39
CA GLY A 257 21.16 -3.37 -0.46
C GLY A 257 19.90 -3.01 0.32
N LEU A 258 19.45 -3.89 1.21
CA LEU A 258 18.35 -3.59 2.11
C LEU A 258 18.70 -2.42 3.04
N LEU A 259 19.77 -2.51 3.81
CA LEU A 259 20.11 -1.55 4.85
C LEU A 259 20.50 -0.16 4.31
N ILE A 260 21.27 -0.08 3.22
CA ILE A 260 21.69 1.21 2.63
C ILE A 260 20.51 1.94 2.00
N PHE A 261 19.65 1.22 1.26
CA PHE A 261 18.53 1.87 0.60
C PHE A 261 17.38 2.21 1.57
N ASP A 262 17.29 1.53 2.71
CA ASP A 262 16.42 1.96 3.81
C ASP A 262 16.91 3.27 4.47
N LEU A 263 18.20 3.61 4.41
CA LEU A 263 18.70 4.94 4.82
C LEU A 263 18.18 6.07 3.91
N LEU A 264 17.93 5.81 2.62
CA LEU A 264 17.26 6.80 1.76
C LEU A 264 15.85 7.13 2.27
N VAL A 265 15.14 6.14 2.79
CA VAL A 265 13.82 6.34 3.41
C VAL A 265 13.95 7.26 4.62
N VAL A 266 14.97 7.04 5.48
CA VAL A 266 15.26 7.91 6.64
C VAL A 266 15.54 9.34 6.19
N VAL A 267 16.45 9.53 5.21
CA VAL A 267 16.78 10.85 4.66
C VAL A 267 15.54 11.54 4.08
N ALA A 268 14.71 10.81 3.35
CA ALA A 268 13.48 11.32 2.79
C ALA A 268 12.50 11.79 3.86
N MET A 269 12.34 11.01 4.95
CA MET A 269 11.46 11.39 6.07
C MET A 269 11.97 12.64 6.80
N VAL A 270 13.27 12.74 7.04
CA VAL A 270 13.90 13.94 7.63
C VAL A 270 13.72 15.15 6.72
N LEU A 271 13.98 15.01 5.43
CA LEU A 271 13.80 16.09 4.46
C LEU A 271 12.34 16.55 4.40
N ALA A 272 11.37 15.63 4.35
CA ALA A 272 9.95 15.96 4.34
C ALA A 272 9.50 16.68 5.62
N ALA A 273 10.11 16.39 6.77
CA ALA A 273 9.81 17.03 8.04
C ALA A 273 10.35 18.46 8.13
N LEU A 274 11.58 18.69 7.63
CA LEU A 274 12.29 19.96 7.78
C LEU A 274 11.91 21.01 6.74
N THR A 275 11.17 20.65 5.68
CA THR A 275 10.88 21.57 4.59
C THR A 275 9.38 21.77 4.36
N THR A 276 9.03 22.96 3.84
CA THR A 276 7.72 23.26 3.26
C THR A 276 7.80 23.53 1.76
N ALA A 277 9.02 23.60 1.24
CA ALA A 277 9.27 23.90 -0.17
C ALA A 277 8.88 22.73 -1.07
N LEU A 278 8.04 22.98 -2.07
CA LEU A 278 7.53 21.96 -2.99
C LEU A 278 8.66 21.14 -3.67
N PRO A 279 9.77 21.74 -4.18
CA PRO A 279 10.84 20.96 -4.79
C PRO A 279 11.53 20.00 -3.82
N ALA A 280 11.70 20.41 -2.56
CA ALA A 280 12.34 19.56 -1.55
C ALA A 280 11.41 18.44 -1.07
N LEU A 281 10.10 18.68 -0.97
CA LEU A 281 9.11 17.63 -0.73
C LEU A 281 9.03 16.63 -1.89
N ALA A 282 9.12 17.13 -3.12
CA ALA A 282 9.19 16.28 -4.31
C ALA A 282 10.47 15.42 -4.33
N LEU A 283 11.63 16.00 -3.95
CA LEU A 283 12.88 15.26 -3.78
C LEU A 283 12.77 14.21 -2.67
N ALA A 284 12.14 14.54 -1.54
CA ALA A 284 11.90 13.59 -0.46
C ALA A 284 11.06 12.39 -0.95
N ALA A 285 9.96 12.64 -1.67
CA ALA A 285 9.14 11.59 -2.25
C ALA A 285 9.93 10.76 -3.28
N PHE A 286 10.71 11.39 -4.14
CA PHE A 286 11.56 10.70 -5.10
C PHE A 286 12.55 9.75 -4.40
N LEU A 287 13.30 10.23 -3.40
CA LEU A 287 14.27 9.42 -2.65
C LEU A 287 13.60 8.27 -1.92
N PHE A 288 12.45 8.53 -1.27
CA PHE A 288 11.66 7.49 -0.60
C PHE A 288 11.30 6.35 -1.56
N PHE A 289 10.74 6.69 -2.71
CA PHE A 289 10.23 5.70 -3.65
C PHE A 289 11.32 5.07 -4.53
N VAL A 290 12.47 5.69 -4.75
CA VAL A 290 13.64 5.06 -5.42
C VAL A 290 14.21 3.95 -4.54
N GLY A 291 14.32 4.18 -3.23
CA GLY A 291 14.91 3.21 -2.30
C GLY A 291 14.07 1.94 -2.14
N LEU A 292 12.74 2.06 -2.14
CA LEU A 292 11.84 0.95 -1.83
C LEU A 292 11.99 -0.28 -2.75
N PRO A 293 12.02 -0.18 -4.09
CA PRO A 293 12.17 -1.36 -4.97
C PRO A 293 13.49 -2.07 -4.74
N ILE A 294 14.59 -1.32 -4.53
CA ILE A 294 15.93 -1.87 -4.34
C ILE A 294 16.00 -2.60 -2.99
N SER A 295 15.51 -1.98 -1.92
CA SER A 295 15.43 -2.57 -0.60
C SER A 295 14.58 -3.86 -0.62
N ARG A 296 13.35 -3.78 -1.17
CA ARG A 296 12.44 -4.93 -1.25
C ARG A 296 12.98 -6.08 -2.09
N SER A 297 13.57 -5.78 -3.25
CA SER A 297 14.13 -6.81 -4.14
C SER A 297 15.37 -7.46 -3.54
N SER A 298 16.19 -6.70 -2.80
CA SER A 298 17.33 -7.24 -2.03
C SER A 298 16.85 -8.21 -0.95
N ALA A 299 15.86 -7.79 -0.14
CA ALA A 299 15.25 -8.66 0.86
C ALA A 299 14.64 -9.93 0.23
N GLN A 300 13.86 -9.78 -0.84
CA GLN A 300 13.23 -10.90 -1.56
C GLN A 300 14.26 -11.91 -2.06
N SER A 301 15.38 -11.41 -2.57
CA SER A 301 16.47 -12.26 -3.07
C SER A 301 17.16 -13.05 -1.96
N ILE A 302 17.29 -12.49 -0.74
CA ILE A 302 17.79 -13.23 0.44
C ILE A 302 16.82 -14.38 0.78
N TRP A 303 15.52 -14.09 0.85
CA TRP A 303 14.52 -15.12 1.12
C TRP A 303 14.55 -16.25 0.08
N GLN A 304 14.63 -15.91 -1.21
CA GLN A 304 14.68 -16.89 -2.30
C GLN A 304 15.94 -17.77 -2.27
N SER A 305 17.08 -17.23 -1.83
CA SER A 305 18.34 -18.00 -1.75
C SER A 305 18.40 -18.92 -0.53
N LYS A 306 17.78 -18.51 0.60
CA LYS A 306 17.84 -19.27 1.87
C LYS A 306 16.72 -20.30 2.02
N VAL A 307 15.57 -20.07 1.40
CA VAL A 307 14.44 -20.98 1.54
C VAL A 307 14.40 -21.99 0.39
N PRO A 308 14.52 -23.31 0.67
CA PRO A 308 14.42 -24.32 -0.35
C PRO A 308 13.10 -24.25 -1.14
N PRO A 309 13.08 -24.51 -2.46
CA PRO A 309 11.90 -24.33 -3.31
C PRO A 309 10.62 -24.96 -2.77
N GLN A 310 10.70 -26.14 -2.14
CA GLN A 310 9.56 -26.87 -1.59
C GLN A 310 8.90 -26.18 -0.39
N TYR A 311 9.58 -25.23 0.28
CA TYR A 311 9.07 -24.47 1.42
C TYR A 311 8.73 -23.02 1.07
N GLN A 312 9.15 -22.50 -0.10
CA GLN A 312 9.02 -21.10 -0.47
C GLN A 312 7.57 -20.61 -0.38
N GLY A 313 6.61 -21.34 -0.90
CA GLY A 313 5.20 -20.95 -0.85
C GLY A 313 4.71 -20.72 0.58
N ARG A 314 5.00 -21.64 1.49
CA ARG A 314 4.56 -21.58 2.91
C ARG A 314 5.27 -20.49 3.69
N VAL A 315 6.59 -20.41 3.53
CA VAL A 315 7.43 -19.41 4.21
C VAL A 315 7.10 -18.00 3.75
N PHE A 316 6.94 -17.79 2.42
CA PHE A 316 6.60 -16.47 1.88
C PHE A 316 5.19 -16.03 2.26
N ALA A 317 4.20 -16.94 2.24
CA ALA A 317 2.85 -16.63 2.72
C ALA A 317 2.85 -16.21 4.20
N THR A 318 3.59 -16.93 5.05
CA THR A 318 3.72 -16.60 6.48
C THR A 318 4.40 -15.24 6.68
N ARG A 319 5.52 -15.01 6.00
CA ARG A 319 6.26 -13.74 6.03
C ARG A 319 5.38 -12.58 5.60
N ASP A 320 4.71 -12.70 4.46
CA ASP A 320 3.90 -11.62 3.88
C ASP A 320 2.68 -11.32 4.76
N MET A 321 2.03 -12.33 5.32
CA MET A 321 0.93 -12.14 6.27
C MET A 321 1.39 -11.34 7.49
N LEU A 322 2.53 -11.69 8.08
CA LEU A 322 3.09 -10.99 9.24
C LEU A 322 3.53 -9.55 8.89
N ALA A 323 4.20 -9.36 7.75
CA ALA A 323 4.63 -8.04 7.31
C ALA A 323 3.44 -7.13 7.00
N ILE A 324 2.45 -7.62 6.24
CA ILE A 324 1.26 -6.83 5.86
C ILE A 324 0.39 -6.50 7.07
N SER A 325 0.31 -7.39 8.07
CA SER A 325 -0.47 -7.13 9.30
C SER A 325 0.05 -5.94 10.11
N ALA A 326 1.31 -5.53 9.92
CA ALA A 326 1.87 -4.34 10.54
C ALA A 326 1.28 -3.02 9.99
N THR A 327 0.84 -3.00 8.74
CA THR A 327 0.30 -1.78 8.08
C THR A 327 -1.01 -1.28 8.73
N PRO A 328 -2.05 -2.11 8.96
CA PRO A 328 -3.26 -1.68 9.67
C PRO A 328 -2.97 -1.14 11.07
N LEU A 329 -2.01 -1.75 11.79
CA LEU A 329 -1.60 -1.27 13.11
C LEU A 329 -0.96 0.12 13.02
N ALA A 330 -0.11 0.36 12.02
CA ALA A 330 0.45 1.68 11.78
C ALA A 330 -0.65 2.73 11.53
N TYR A 331 -1.65 2.42 10.69
CA TYR A 331 -2.75 3.33 10.37
C TYR A 331 -3.63 3.63 11.59
N LEU A 332 -3.90 2.61 12.42
CA LEU A 332 -4.69 2.76 13.64
C LEU A 332 -4.01 3.70 14.65
N VAL A 333 -2.70 3.63 14.75
CA VAL A 333 -1.91 4.40 15.74
C VAL A 333 -1.52 5.78 15.19
N ALA A 334 -1.27 5.93 13.89
CA ALA A 334 -0.77 7.16 13.27
C ALA A 334 -1.73 8.35 13.42
N GLY A 335 -3.03 8.13 13.21
CA GLY A 335 -4.05 9.18 13.32
C GLY A 335 -4.14 9.79 14.73
N PRO A 336 -4.38 8.97 15.77
CA PRO A 336 -4.40 9.45 17.15
C PRO A 336 -3.11 10.12 17.59
N LEU A 337 -1.95 9.56 17.26
CA LEU A 337 -0.66 10.17 17.57
C LEU A 337 -0.52 11.55 16.90
N ALA A 338 -0.88 11.67 15.63
CA ALA A 338 -0.80 12.95 14.93
C ALA A 338 -1.75 13.99 15.54
N ASP A 339 -3.05 13.67 15.67
CA ASP A 339 -4.08 14.65 16.02
C ASP A 339 -4.07 15.00 17.52
N TYR A 340 -3.91 14.02 18.42
CA TYR A 340 -4.07 14.24 19.86
C TYR A 340 -2.74 14.47 20.59
N PHE A 341 -1.60 14.03 20.01
CA PHE A 341 -0.31 14.17 20.68
C PHE A 341 0.61 15.16 19.96
N PHE A 342 0.95 14.93 18.70
CA PHE A 342 1.97 15.73 18.02
C PHE A 342 1.47 17.09 17.51
N GLN A 343 0.24 17.18 17.00
CA GLN A 343 -0.32 18.45 16.53
C GLN A 343 -0.46 19.50 17.65
N PRO A 344 -0.93 19.19 18.88
CA PRO A 344 -0.99 20.16 19.98
C PRO A 344 0.36 20.70 20.40
N LEU A 345 1.46 19.90 20.28
CA LEU A 345 2.81 20.32 20.68
C LEU A 345 3.35 21.50 19.86
N LEU A 346 2.95 21.60 18.58
CA LEU A 346 3.44 22.59 17.62
C LEU A 346 2.34 23.54 17.10
N ARG A 347 1.22 23.66 17.81
CA ARG A 347 0.27 24.76 17.61
C ARG A 347 0.88 26.08 18.08
N GLN A 348 0.34 27.21 17.63
CA GLN A 348 0.69 28.52 18.15
C GLN A 348 0.47 28.54 19.67
N GLY A 349 1.52 28.84 20.44
CA GLY A 349 1.48 28.72 21.90
C GLY A 349 1.61 27.32 22.49
N GLY A 350 1.88 26.31 21.68
CA GLY A 350 2.12 24.93 22.13
C GLY A 350 3.44 24.78 22.89
N PRO A 351 3.58 23.69 23.69
CA PRO A 351 4.75 23.48 24.57
C PRO A 351 6.11 23.43 23.83
N LEU A 352 6.14 23.00 22.57
CA LEU A 352 7.36 22.91 21.77
C LEU A 352 7.48 24.00 20.69
N ALA A 353 6.55 24.96 20.66
CA ALA A 353 6.54 26.05 19.68
C ALA A 353 7.79 26.94 19.76
N ALA A 354 8.26 27.24 20.97
CA ALA A 354 9.44 28.10 21.22
C ALA A 354 10.79 27.37 21.16
N THR A 355 10.79 26.06 20.92
CA THR A 355 12.03 25.25 20.86
C THR A 355 12.13 24.52 19.52
N VAL A 356 11.49 23.38 19.41
CA VAL A 356 11.47 22.60 18.16
C VAL A 356 10.74 23.33 17.03
N GLY A 357 9.73 24.17 17.38
CA GLY A 357 8.98 24.99 16.43
C GLY A 357 9.83 26.02 15.69
N GLU A 358 10.94 26.48 16.27
CA GLU A 358 11.89 27.39 15.57
C GLU A 358 12.57 26.69 14.37
N TRP A 359 12.78 25.37 14.46
CA TRP A 359 13.47 24.59 13.43
C TRP A 359 12.54 24.07 12.35
N ILE A 360 11.38 23.53 12.74
CA ILE A 360 10.46 22.85 11.82
C ILE A 360 9.20 23.67 11.50
N GLY A 361 9.03 24.81 12.14
CA GLY A 361 7.86 25.68 12.02
C GLY A 361 6.75 25.33 13.01
N VAL A 362 5.77 26.24 13.10
CA VAL A 362 4.59 26.14 13.96
C VAL A 362 3.32 26.23 13.10
N GLY A 363 2.27 25.52 13.47
CA GLY A 363 0.98 25.59 12.79
C GLY A 363 0.49 24.25 12.20
N PRO A 364 -0.47 24.27 11.26
CA PRO A 364 -1.05 23.06 10.67
C PRO A 364 0.00 22.17 10.01
N GLY A 365 -0.07 20.85 10.25
CA GLY A 365 0.84 19.88 9.68
C GLY A 365 2.22 19.80 10.34
N ARG A 366 2.61 20.78 11.20
CA ARG A 366 3.93 20.76 11.84
C ARG A 366 4.06 19.65 12.89
N GLY A 367 2.97 19.29 13.57
CA GLY A 367 2.93 18.09 14.40
C GLY A 367 3.19 16.81 13.63
N ILE A 368 2.66 16.69 12.40
CA ILE A 368 2.94 15.55 11.53
C ILE A 368 4.43 15.56 11.13
N ALA A 369 5.00 16.73 10.83
CA ALA A 369 6.43 16.86 10.53
C ALA A 369 7.31 16.42 11.71
N LEU A 370 6.96 16.78 12.95
CA LEU A 370 7.65 16.31 14.15
C LEU A 370 7.55 14.77 14.28
N LEU A 371 6.37 14.22 14.03
CA LEU A 371 6.18 12.76 14.03
C LEU A 371 7.05 12.07 12.97
N PHE A 372 7.21 12.67 11.77
CA PHE A 372 8.15 12.16 10.75
C PHE A 372 9.60 12.13 11.25
N LEU A 373 10.06 13.16 12.01
CA LEU A 373 11.40 13.15 12.59
C LEU A 373 11.57 12.03 13.62
N VAL A 374 10.57 11.84 14.49
CA VAL A 374 10.58 10.74 15.48
C VAL A 374 10.63 9.37 14.77
N LEU A 375 9.81 9.18 13.74
CA LEU A 375 9.81 7.95 12.95
C LEU A 375 11.14 7.75 12.21
N ALA A 376 11.72 8.81 11.64
CA ALA A 376 13.04 8.75 10.99
C ALA A 376 14.14 8.34 11.98
N LEU A 377 14.12 8.89 13.19
CA LEU A 377 15.06 8.51 14.25
C LEU A 377 14.88 7.05 14.66
N LEU A 378 13.64 6.59 14.86
CA LEU A 378 13.36 5.19 15.17
C LEU A 378 13.82 4.27 14.04
N PHE A 379 13.56 4.64 12.78
CA PHE A 379 13.99 3.87 11.63
C PHE A 379 15.52 3.80 11.55
N LEU A 380 16.21 4.92 11.76
CA LEU A 380 17.67 4.98 11.82
C LEU A 380 18.23 4.09 12.92
N LEU A 381 17.66 4.13 14.13
CA LEU A 381 18.08 3.29 15.25
C LEU A 381 17.92 1.79 14.94
N ILE A 382 16.78 1.41 14.38
CA ILE A 382 16.50 0.03 13.97
C ILE A 382 17.47 -0.42 12.87
N ASN A 383 17.75 0.44 11.91
CA ASN A 383 18.72 0.18 10.84
C ASN A 383 20.14 0.00 11.43
N LEU A 384 20.56 0.86 12.35
CA LEU A 384 21.85 0.75 13.04
C LEU A 384 21.97 -0.53 13.91
N ILE A 385 20.88 -0.91 14.58
CA ILE A 385 20.81 -2.19 15.32
C ILE A 385 20.96 -3.36 14.33
N ALA A 386 20.27 -3.30 13.18
CA ALA A 386 20.36 -4.30 12.14
C ALA A 386 21.81 -4.42 11.60
N TRP A 387 22.49 -3.31 11.38
CA TRP A 387 23.90 -3.28 10.99
C TRP A 387 24.83 -3.94 11.99
N ARG A 388 24.51 -3.86 13.30
CA ARG A 388 25.32 -4.46 14.38
C ARG A 388 24.93 -5.91 14.71
N THR A 389 23.78 -6.38 14.21
CA THR A 389 23.27 -7.73 14.50
C THR A 389 23.98 -8.78 13.65
N PRO A 390 24.82 -9.68 14.24
CA PRO A 390 25.56 -10.68 13.46
C PRO A 390 24.64 -11.60 12.66
N ALA A 391 23.49 -11.99 13.23
CA ALA A 391 22.51 -12.85 12.57
C ALA A 391 21.98 -12.26 11.25
N LEU A 392 21.85 -10.92 11.14
CA LEU A 392 21.46 -10.25 9.90
C LEU A 392 22.63 -10.11 8.94
N ARG A 393 23.82 -9.76 9.43
CA ARG A 393 25.00 -9.57 8.57
C ARG A 393 25.42 -10.84 7.84
N HIS A 394 25.28 -11.99 8.49
CA HIS A 394 25.62 -13.30 7.96
C HIS A 394 24.39 -14.09 7.47
N VAL A 395 23.26 -13.41 7.23
CA VAL A 395 22.01 -14.06 6.80
C VAL A 395 22.15 -14.75 5.43
N GLU A 396 23.11 -14.36 4.62
CA GLU A 396 23.39 -14.98 3.31
C GLU A 396 24.40 -16.13 3.37
N GLU A 397 25.14 -16.25 4.44
CA GLU A 397 26.04 -17.38 4.73
C GLU A 397 25.24 -18.57 5.28
#